data_b93fa936a7ec0233af39bad9eebbef6a
#
_entry.id   b93fa936a7ec0233af39bad9eebbef6a
#
_cell.length_a   1.000
_cell.length_b   1.000
_cell.length_c   1.000
_cell.angle_alpha   90.00
_cell.angle_beta   90.00
_cell.angle_gamma   90.00
#
_symmetry.space_group_name_H-M   'P 1'
#
loop_
_entity.id
_entity.type
_entity.pdbx_description
1 polymer ?
#
loop_
_entity_poly.entity_id
_entity_poly.type
_entity_poly.pdbx_seq_one_letter_code
_entity_poly.pdbx_strand_id
1 'polypeptide(L)'
;MNDLESTLLSQYANSATLLALIGSFNAAADPAALIDAFYADVWDIATASGHGLDVWGRIVGVTRLLSLSDGRNLGFEEATTASADPFGQSPFYGGPNASQSHALSDAAFRVLILAKAYSNISRAAIPVYNAILRQLFAGRGNAFVCDTGGMNARLTFMFALQPYELAILKQSGAFQAPTGVQFEILQAPGSFGFAEAGDRAPFNTGIFFGGYS
;
A
#
# COMPACT_ATOMS: atom_id res chain seq x y z
N MET A 1 25.63 17.53 -22.90
CA MET A 1 26.41 17.83 -24.11
C MET A 1 27.60 18.68 -23.66
N ASN A 2 28.76 18.07 -23.44
CA ASN A 2 29.89 18.74 -22.79
C ASN A 2 30.95 19.23 -23.79
N ASP A 3 30.67 19.18 -25.07
CA ASP A 3 31.62 19.60 -26.11
C ASP A 3 31.18 20.94 -26.70
N LEU A 4 31.61 22.02 -26.02
CA LEU A 4 31.38 23.40 -26.45
C LEU A 4 32.21 23.71 -27.73
N GLU A 5 33.32 23.04 -27.94
CA GLU A 5 34.23 23.28 -29.08
C GLU A 5 33.59 22.80 -30.39
N SER A 6 32.79 21.73 -30.35
CA SER A 6 32.12 21.20 -31.55
C SER A 6 30.91 22.02 -32.01
N THR A 7 30.38 22.88 -31.15
CA THR A 7 29.21 23.73 -31.46
C THR A 7 29.54 25.10 -32.00
N LEU A 8 30.77 25.55 -31.82
CA LEU A 8 31.25 26.87 -32.27
C LEU A 8 32.13 26.75 -33.52
N LEU A 9 31.86 27.59 -34.50
CA LEU A 9 32.77 27.79 -35.63
C LEU A 9 34.12 28.31 -35.10
N SER A 10 35.25 27.79 -35.58
CA SER A 10 36.59 28.12 -35.10
C SER A 10 36.93 29.64 -35.13
N GLN A 11 36.30 30.40 -36.02
CA GLN A 11 36.43 31.86 -36.07
C GLN A 11 35.88 32.60 -34.87
N TYR A 12 34.95 31.99 -34.12
CA TYR A 12 34.34 32.57 -32.91
C TYR A 12 34.80 31.92 -31.62
N ALA A 13 35.75 30.99 -31.68
CA ALA A 13 36.24 30.23 -30.52
C ALA A 13 36.78 31.13 -29.38
N ASN A 14 37.26 32.33 -29.69
CA ASN A 14 37.79 33.27 -28.70
C ASN A 14 36.74 34.27 -28.16
N SER A 15 35.46 34.16 -28.55
CA SER A 15 34.42 35.06 -28.06
C SER A 15 33.91 34.61 -26.69
N ALA A 16 34.34 35.29 -25.62
CA ALA A 16 33.89 34.99 -24.26
C ALA A 16 32.38 35.09 -24.09
N THR A 17 31.72 36.00 -24.80
CA THR A 17 30.27 36.20 -24.74
C THR A 17 29.52 35.01 -25.37
N LEU A 18 29.96 34.51 -26.50
CA LEU A 18 29.36 33.34 -27.15
C LEU A 18 29.58 32.07 -26.35
N LEU A 19 30.76 31.88 -25.80
CA LEU A 19 31.07 30.76 -24.92
C LEU A 19 30.19 30.77 -23.65
N ALA A 20 30.03 31.94 -23.02
CA ALA A 20 29.17 32.08 -21.86
C ALA A 20 27.69 31.81 -22.19
N LEU A 21 27.21 32.28 -23.35
CA LEU A 21 25.83 32.02 -23.82
C LEU A 21 25.56 30.53 -24.04
N ILE A 22 26.48 29.87 -24.78
CA ILE A 22 26.35 28.43 -25.05
C ILE A 22 26.51 27.60 -23.76
N GLY A 23 27.42 28.02 -22.88
CA GLY A 23 27.60 27.40 -21.56
C GLY A 23 26.35 27.47 -20.71
N SER A 24 25.71 28.64 -20.65
CA SER A 24 24.46 28.81 -19.90
C SER A 24 23.30 28.01 -20.50
N PHE A 25 23.22 27.96 -21.82
CA PHE A 25 22.23 27.12 -22.52
C PHE A 25 22.44 25.63 -22.26
N ASN A 26 23.67 25.13 -22.36
CA ASN A 26 24.00 23.75 -22.08
C ASN A 26 23.75 23.38 -20.62
N ALA A 27 24.05 24.28 -19.68
CA ALA A 27 23.74 24.07 -18.26
C ALA A 27 22.23 24.01 -18.00
N ALA A 28 21.46 24.87 -18.66
CA ALA A 28 20.00 24.86 -18.56
C ALA A 28 19.34 23.66 -19.25
N ALA A 29 19.97 23.15 -20.30
CA ALA A 29 19.50 21.99 -21.09
C ALA A 29 20.06 20.65 -20.58
N ASP A 30 20.91 20.66 -19.54
CA ASP A 30 21.50 19.42 -19.01
C ASP A 30 20.42 18.55 -18.33
N PRO A 31 20.15 17.36 -18.87
CA PRO A 31 19.12 16.48 -18.31
C PRO A 31 19.59 15.71 -17.06
N ALA A 32 20.85 15.81 -16.64
CA ALA A 32 21.41 14.97 -15.58
C ALA A 32 20.59 15.06 -14.29
N ALA A 33 20.29 16.27 -13.82
CA ALA A 33 19.50 16.46 -12.61
C ALA A 33 18.06 15.96 -12.75
N LEU A 34 17.46 16.07 -13.94
CA LEU A 34 16.12 15.55 -14.22
C LEU A 34 16.09 14.02 -14.27
N ILE A 35 17.18 13.40 -14.79
CA ILE A 35 17.34 11.95 -14.83
C ILE A 35 17.48 11.42 -13.40
N ASP A 36 18.31 12.03 -12.58
CA ASP A 36 18.50 11.65 -11.17
C ASP A 36 17.18 11.78 -10.38
N ALA A 37 16.45 12.88 -10.56
CA ALA A 37 15.14 13.07 -9.97
C ALA A 37 14.12 12.02 -10.45
N PHE A 38 14.13 11.68 -11.74
CA PHE A 38 13.26 10.64 -12.30
C PHE A 38 13.55 9.26 -11.66
N TYR A 39 14.83 8.91 -11.49
CA TYR A 39 15.19 7.66 -10.82
C TYR A 39 14.74 7.64 -9.37
N ALA A 40 14.91 8.73 -8.63
CA ALA A 40 14.50 8.82 -7.24
C ALA A 40 12.97 8.86 -7.05
N ASP A 41 12.27 9.67 -7.83
CA ASP A 41 10.84 9.96 -7.60
C ASP A 41 9.90 8.99 -8.32
N VAL A 42 10.36 8.32 -9.38
CA VAL A 42 9.49 7.47 -10.20
C VAL A 42 9.99 6.04 -10.29
N TRP A 43 11.28 5.82 -10.59
CA TRP A 43 11.79 4.51 -10.94
C TRP A 43 12.02 3.61 -9.73
N ASP A 44 12.59 4.14 -8.66
CA ASP A 44 12.81 3.37 -7.44
C ASP A 44 11.54 3.35 -6.59
N ILE A 45 10.89 2.20 -6.50
CA ILE A 45 9.67 2.02 -5.70
C ILE A 45 9.87 2.33 -4.22
N ALA A 46 11.10 2.25 -3.70
CA ALA A 46 11.39 2.53 -2.29
C ALA A 46 11.30 4.03 -1.99
N THR A 47 11.74 4.87 -2.92
CA THR A 47 11.76 6.33 -2.79
C THR A 47 10.64 7.03 -3.56
N ALA A 48 10.04 6.36 -4.57
CA ALA A 48 8.98 6.91 -5.40
C ALA A 48 7.84 7.53 -4.59
N SER A 49 7.34 8.66 -5.03
CA SER A 49 6.27 9.41 -4.37
C SER A 49 5.18 9.85 -5.36
N GLY A 50 3.97 10.11 -4.84
CA GLY A 50 2.87 10.67 -5.61
C GLY A 50 2.63 9.97 -6.95
N HIS A 51 2.86 10.69 -8.05
CA HIS A 51 2.65 10.21 -9.42
C HIS A 51 3.55 9.00 -9.79
N GLY A 52 4.77 8.94 -9.25
CA GLY A 52 5.67 7.80 -9.48
C GLY A 52 5.06 6.49 -8.99
N LEU A 53 4.50 6.49 -7.78
CA LEU A 53 3.76 5.34 -7.26
C LEU A 53 2.49 5.04 -8.07
N ASP A 54 1.80 6.05 -8.60
CA ASP A 54 0.62 5.83 -9.44
C ASP A 54 0.98 5.16 -10.77
N VAL A 55 2.16 5.42 -11.32
CA VAL A 55 2.71 4.69 -12.48
C VAL A 55 2.92 3.22 -12.14
N TRP A 56 3.60 2.92 -11.02
CA TRP A 56 3.79 1.55 -10.54
C TRP A 56 2.46 0.84 -10.26
N GLY A 57 1.50 1.54 -9.64
CA GLY A 57 0.16 1.00 -9.42
C GLY A 57 -0.52 0.56 -10.71
N ARG A 58 -0.46 1.37 -11.77
CA ARG A 58 -1.01 1.03 -13.09
C ARG A 58 -0.31 -0.17 -13.72
N ILE A 59 1.01 -0.29 -13.59
CA ILE A 59 1.78 -1.43 -14.10
C ILE A 59 1.35 -2.73 -13.42
N VAL A 60 1.15 -2.68 -12.10
CA VAL A 60 0.82 -3.86 -11.30
C VAL A 60 -0.68 -4.17 -11.32
N GLY A 61 -1.52 -3.20 -11.69
CA GLY A 61 -2.98 -3.34 -11.78
C GLY A 61 -3.72 -3.00 -10.49
N VAL A 62 -3.25 -2.00 -9.73
CA VAL A 62 -3.92 -1.45 -8.55
C VAL A 62 -4.05 0.06 -8.63
N THR A 63 -5.05 0.59 -7.92
CA THR A 63 -5.31 2.03 -7.84
C THR A 63 -5.19 2.51 -6.39
N ARG A 64 -4.84 3.79 -6.23
CA ARG A 64 -4.75 4.45 -4.92
C ARG A 64 -6.10 4.59 -4.24
N LEU A 65 -7.18 4.65 -5.00
CA LEU A 65 -8.53 4.81 -4.49
C LEU A 65 -9.11 3.46 -4.10
N LEU A 66 -9.39 3.29 -2.82
CA LEU A 66 -10.12 2.14 -2.29
C LEU A 66 -11.52 2.58 -1.88
N SER A 67 -12.53 1.80 -2.22
CA SER A 67 -13.87 1.98 -1.67
C SER A 67 -13.91 1.35 -0.27
N LEU A 68 -14.03 2.18 0.75
CA LEU A 68 -14.27 1.71 2.11
C LEU A 68 -15.77 1.43 2.25
N SER A 69 -16.13 0.17 2.44
CA SER A 69 -17.50 -0.25 2.66
C SER A 69 -17.90 -0.20 4.15
N ASP A 70 -17.18 0.53 4.98
CA ASP A 70 -17.61 0.77 6.35
C ASP A 70 -18.78 1.73 6.32
N GLY A 71 -19.95 1.15 6.18
CA GLY A 71 -21.23 1.81 5.99
C GLY A 71 -21.72 2.65 7.18
N ARG A 72 -20.83 3.37 7.85
CA ARG A 72 -21.21 4.40 8.80
C ARG A 72 -21.49 5.68 8.06
N ASN A 73 -22.75 6.04 8.04
CA ASN A 73 -23.24 7.30 7.51
C ASN A 73 -23.60 8.23 8.66
N LEU A 74 -23.71 9.52 8.34
CA LEU A 74 -24.24 10.50 9.27
C LEU A 74 -25.62 10.05 9.76
N GLY A 75 -25.80 9.96 11.07
CA GLY A 75 -27.06 9.73 11.73
C GLY A 75 -27.54 10.94 12.49
N PHE A 76 -28.85 11.00 12.78
CA PHE A 76 -29.40 11.94 13.73
C PHE A 76 -29.10 11.48 15.16
N GLU A 77 -29.27 12.39 16.13
CA GLU A 77 -28.96 12.17 17.56
C GLU A 77 -29.64 10.90 18.15
N GLU A 78 -30.76 10.48 17.57
CA GLU A 78 -31.49 9.26 17.95
C GLU A 78 -30.87 7.99 17.33
N ALA A 79 -29.94 8.11 16.37
CA ALA A 79 -29.23 6.96 15.81
C ALA A 79 -28.24 6.42 16.86
N THR A 80 -28.45 5.18 17.25
CA THR A 80 -27.52 4.52 18.21
C THR A 80 -26.13 4.46 17.63
N THR A 81 -25.10 4.72 18.46
CA THR A 81 -23.68 4.72 18.12
C THR A 81 -23.17 3.46 17.42
N ALA A 82 -23.99 2.42 17.35
CA ALA A 82 -23.67 1.17 16.63
C ALA A 82 -23.93 1.25 15.12
N SER A 83 -24.79 2.15 14.63
CA SER A 83 -25.23 2.18 13.24
C SER A 83 -24.91 3.48 12.48
N ALA A 84 -24.61 4.57 13.17
CA ALA A 84 -24.37 5.87 12.57
C ALA A 84 -23.41 6.73 13.40
N ASP A 85 -22.73 7.66 12.76
CA ASP A 85 -21.81 8.60 13.41
C ASP A 85 -22.47 9.97 13.57
N PRO A 86 -22.08 10.77 14.60
CA PRO A 86 -22.64 12.09 14.84
C PRO A 86 -22.22 13.10 13.75
N PHE A 87 -22.90 14.25 13.75
CA PHE A 87 -22.70 15.33 12.77
C PHE A 87 -21.24 15.76 12.66
N GLY A 88 -20.73 15.85 11.45
CA GLY A 88 -19.35 16.25 11.14
C GLY A 88 -18.30 15.13 11.21
N GLN A 89 -18.68 13.89 11.58
CA GLN A 89 -17.76 12.75 11.68
C GLN A 89 -17.89 11.74 10.54
N SER A 90 -19.01 11.76 9.83
CA SER A 90 -19.27 10.87 8.70
C SER A 90 -20.04 11.59 7.59
N PRO A 91 -19.93 11.14 6.33
CA PRO A 91 -20.66 11.73 5.22
C PRO A 91 -22.15 11.38 5.28
N PHE A 92 -22.92 12.17 4.55
CA PHE A 92 -24.34 11.87 4.33
C PHE A 92 -24.49 10.56 3.53
N TYR A 93 -25.53 9.81 3.86
CA TYR A 93 -25.90 8.63 3.09
C TYR A 93 -26.24 9.02 1.64
N GLY A 94 -25.44 8.56 0.71
CA GLY A 94 -25.58 8.81 -0.73
C GLY A 94 -26.30 7.71 -1.51
N GLY A 95 -26.90 6.73 -0.81
CA GLY A 95 -27.58 5.58 -1.42
C GLY A 95 -26.80 4.25 -1.21
N PRO A 96 -27.39 3.11 -1.58
CA PRO A 96 -26.83 1.79 -1.33
C PRO A 96 -25.49 1.51 -2.05
N ASN A 97 -25.13 2.35 -3.01
CA ASN A 97 -23.86 2.26 -3.77
C ASN A 97 -22.89 3.41 -3.43
N ALA A 98 -23.17 4.23 -2.44
CA ALA A 98 -22.28 5.28 -2.00
C ALA A 98 -21.16 4.69 -1.16
N SER A 99 -20.11 4.23 -1.82
CA SER A 99 -18.86 3.85 -1.17
C SER A 99 -18.00 5.10 -0.97
N GLN A 100 -17.52 5.32 0.24
CA GLN A 100 -16.49 6.33 0.47
C GLN A 100 -15.21 5.87 -0.21
N SER A 101 -14.78 6.61 -1.23
CA SER A 101 -13.46 6.38 -1.80
C SER A 101 -12.42 7.04 -0.90
N HIS A 102 -11.54 6.25 -0.32
CA HIS A 102 -10.40 6.74 0.44
C HIS A 102 -9.13 6.66 -0.41
N ALA A 103 -8.42 7.78 -0.53
CA ALA A 103 -7.12 7.80 -1.19
C ALA A 103 -6.05 7.32 -0.20
N LEU A 104 -5.36 6.24 -0.53
CA LEU A 104 -4.26 5.73 0.27
C LEU A 104 -3.09 6.72 0.30
N SER A 105 -2.46 6.85 1.47
CA SER A 105 -1.18 7.55 1.59
C SER A 105 -0.10 6.83 0.77
N ASP A 106 0.98 7.53 0.42
CA ASP A 106 2.09 6.94 -0.35
C ASP A 106 2.68 5.70 0.32
N ALA A 107 2.80 5.71 1.65
CA ALA A 107 3.28 4.57 2.41
C ALA A 107 2.33 3.35 2.29
N ALA A 108 1.03 3.55 2.47
CA ALA A 108 0.03 2.49 2.35
C ALA A 108 -0.10 1.99 0.90
N PHE A 109 -0.01 2.90 -0.07
CA PHE A 109 -0.10 2.54 -1.49
C PHE A 109 1.13 1.75 -1.95
N ARG A 110 2.33 2.08 -1.47
CA ARG A 110 3.54 1.29 -1.71
C ARG A 110 3.40 -0.15 -1.21
N VAL A 111 2.86 -0.31 -0.01
CA VAL A 111 2.57 -1.64 0.57
C VAL A 111 1.61 -2.42 -0.35
N LEU A 112 0.55 -1.78 -0.83
CA LEU A 112 -0.41 -2.39 -1.75
C LEU A 112 0.23 -2.80 -3.08
N ILE A 113 1.06 -1.94 -3.69
CA ILE A 113 1.77 -2.23 -4.94
C ILE A 113 2.67 -3.45 -4.77
N LEU A 114 3.47 -3.49 -3.69
CA LEU A 114 4.34 -4.62 -3.41
C LEU A 114 3.55 -5.91 -3.18
N ALA A 115 2.46 -5.87 -2.42
CA ALA A 115 1.58 -7.01 -2.20
C ALA A 115 1.05 -7.56 -3.52
N LYS A 116 0.54 -6.69 -4.37
CA LYS A 116 0.00 -7.08 -5.67
C LYS A 116 1.07 -7.61 -6.61
N ALA A 117 2.25 -6.99 -6.65
CA ALA A 117 3.37 -7.46 -7.44
C ALA A 117 3.76 -8.89 -7.04
N TYR A 118 3.90 -9.16 -5.74
CA TYR A 118 4.15 -10.51 -5.24
C TYR A 118 3.03 -11.48 -5.60
N SER A 119 1.78 -11.06 -5.45
CA SER A 119 0.62 -11.89 -5.82
C SER A 119 0.63 -12.27 -7.31
N ASN A 120 0.97 -11.33 -8.18
CA ASN A 120 1.00 -11.57 -9.63
C ASN A 120 2.06 -12.57 -10.07
N ILE A 121 3.19 -12.67 -9.36
CA ILE A 121 4.30 -13.58 -9.68
C ILE A 121 4.30 -14.86 -8.85
N SER A 122 3.51 -14.91 -7.78
CA SER A 122 3.52 -16.03 -6.86
C SER A 122 2.66 -17.19 -7.39
N ARG A 123 3.12 -18.42 -7.10
CA ARG A 123 2.23 -19.56 -7.08
C ARG A 123 1.41 -19.47 -5.81
N ALA A 124 0.09 -19.57 -5.90
CA ALA A 124 -0.84 -19.45 -4.79
C ALA A 124 -0.65 -20.56 -3.72
N ALA A 125 0.49 -20.55 -3.04
CA ALA A 125 0.88 -21.51 -2.02
C ALA A 125 0.98 -20.81 -0.64
N ILE A 126 0.56 -21.51 0.42
CA ILE A 126 0.56 -20.98 1.79
C ILE A 126 1.93 -20.39 2.22
N PRO A 127 3.09 -21.02 1.95
CA PRO A 127 4.37 -20.45 2.30
C PRO A 127 4.63 -19.07 1.66
N VAL A 128 4.15 -18.87 0.42
CA VAL A 128 4.30 -17.61 -0.30
C VAL A 128 3.42 -16.53 0.32
N TYR A 129 2.17 -16.84 0.62
CA TYR A 129 1.29 -15.90 1.34
C TYR A 129 1.85 -15.52 2.70
N ASN A 130 2.43 -16.47 3.43
CA ASN A 130 3.09 -16.19 4.72
C ASN A 130 4.31 -15.27 4.56
N ALA A 131 5.08 -15.42 3.49
CA ALA A 131 6.20 -14.54 3.19
C ALA A 131 5.72 -13.11 2.88
N ILE A 132 4.64 -12.98 2.08
CA ILE A 132 4.02 -11.69 1.76
C ILE A 132 3.49 -11.01 3.02
N LEU A 133 2.73 -11.71 3.85
CA LEU A 133 2.18 -11.17 5.10
C LEU A 133 3.28 -10.68 6.04
N ARG A 134 4.36 -11.46 6.18
CA ARG A 134 5.51 -11.10 7.02
C ARG A 134 6.20 -9.83 6.53
N GLN A 135 6.29 -9.64 5.23
CA GLN A 135 6.89 -8.44 4.65
C GLN A 135 5.97 -7.21 4.78
N LEU A 136 4.66 -7.39 4.52
CA LEU A 136 3.67 -6.31 4.58
C LEU A 136 3.47 -5.75 5.99
N PHE A 137 3.46 -6.65 6.97
CA PHE A 137 3.17 -6.31 8.37
C PHE A 137 4.41 -6.45 9.26
N ALA A 138 5.60 -6.23 8.68
CA ALA A 138 6.86 -6.27 9.43
C ALA A 138 6.82 -5.33 10.65
N GLY A 139 7.13 -5.86 11.83
CA GLY A 139 7.16 -5.07 13.08
C GLY A 139 5.80 -4.78 13.72
N ARG A 140 4.68 -5.31 13.17
CA ARG A 140 3.34 -5.10 13.75
C ARG A 140 2.77 -6.32 14.49
N GLY A 141 3.39 -7.46 14.33
CA GLY A 141 2.95 -8.71 14.96
C GLY A 141 2.90 -9.87 13.98
N ASN A 142 2.46 -11.02 14.46
CA ASN A 142 2.39 -12.22 13.66
C ASN A 142 1.15 -12.22 12.77
N ALA A 143 1.37 -12.45 11.46
CA ALA A 143 0.32 -12.71 10.49
C ALA A 143 0.67 -13.98 9.70
N PHE A 144 -0.30 -14.86 9.51
CA PHE A 144 -0.10 -16.11 8.79
C PHE A 144 -1.39 -16.64 8.16
N VAL A 145 -1.21 -17.49 7.15
CA VAL A 145 -2.31 -18.23 6.50
C VAL A 145 -2.26 -19.67 6.96
N CYS A 146 -3.39 -20.21 7.33
CA CYS A 146 -3.56 -21.64 7.60
C CYS A 146 -4.68 -22.22 6.75
N ASP A 147 -4.53 -23.47 6.38
CA ASP A 147 -5.57 -24.27 5.75
C ASP A 147 -6.55 -24.74 6.84
N THR A 148 -7.83 -24.45 6.66
CA THR A 148 -8.91 -24.88 7.56
C THR A 148 -9.67 -26.10 7.04
N GLY A 149 -9.28 -26.60 5.86
CA GLY A 149 -9.99 -27.70 5.19
C GLY A 149 -11.22 -27.24 4.43
N GLY A 150 -11.84 -28.14 3.67
CA GLY A 150 -13.08 -27.85 2.92
C GLY A 150 -12.94 -26.74 1.87
N MET A 151 -11.74 -26.55 1.28
CA MET A 151 -11.41 -25.46 0.34
C MET A 151 -11.48 -24.06 0.99
N ASN A 152 -11.24 -23.96 2.30
CA ASN A 152 -11.14 -22.71 3.00
C ASN A 152 -9.73 -22.50 3.55
N ALA A 153 -9.23 -21.29 3.44
CA ALA A 153 -7.97 -20.87 4.07
C ALA A 153 -8.22 -19.60 4.89
N ARG A 154 -7.50 -19.46 5.99
CA ARG A 154 -7.71 -18.37 6.93
C ARG A 154 -6.46 -17.53 7.08
N LEU A 155 -6.61 -16.23 6.85
CA LEU A 155 -5.61 -15.21 7.15
C LEU A 155 -5.79 -14.80 8.62
N THR A 156 -4.85 -15.17 9.46
CA THR A 156 -4.90 -14.88 10.91
C THR A 156 -3.94 -13.76 11.24
N PHE A 157 -4.45 -12.71 11.88
CA PHE A 157 -3.69 -11.56 12.34
C PHE A 157 -3.74 -11.50 13.87
N MET A 158 -2.57 -11.49 14.54
CA MET A 158 -2.48 -11.39 16.00
C MET A 158 -2.54 -9.95 16.49
N PHE A 159 -2.89 -9.01 15.62
CA PHE A 159 -3.06 -7.59 15.91
C PHE A 159 -4.31 -7.06 15.21
N ALA A 160 -4.79 -5.89 15.64
CA ALA A 160 -5.91 -5.22 14.99
C ALA A 160 -5.47 -4.60 13.66
N LEU A 161 -6.19 -4.92 12.59
CA LEU A 161 -6.01 -4.31 11.28
C LEU A 161 -6.70 -2.94 11.23
N GLN A 162 -6.05 -1.99 10.59
CA GLN A 162 -6.67 -0.70 10.29
C GLN A 162 -7.73 -0.87 9.18
N PRO A 163 -8.75 0.01 9.12
CA PRO A 163 -9.81 -0.10 8.11
C PRO A 163 -9.29 -0.14 6.67
N TYR A 164 -8.25 0.63 6.35
CA TYR A 164 -7.64 0.63 5.01
C TYR A 164 -6.89 -0.69 4.72
N GLU A 165 -6.30 -1.34 5.74
CA GLU A 165 -5.62 -2.63 5.58
C GLU A 165 -6.62 -3.75 5.28
N LEU A 166 -7.77 -3.73 5.96
CA LEU A 166 -8.88 -4.62 5.65
C LEU A 166 -9.40 -4.41 4.23
N ALA A 167 -9.53 -3.16 3.80
CA ALA A 167 -9.94 -2.84 2.44
C ALA A 167 -8.91 -3.33 1.40
N ILE A 168 -7.61 -3.18 1.69
CA ILE A 168 -6.53 -3.73 0.86
C ILE A 168 -6.67 -5.25 0.73
N LEU A 169 -6.86 -5.96 1.83
CA LEU A 169 -6.97 -7.42 1.82
C LEU A 169 -8.21 -7.93 1.08
N LYS A 170 -9.35 -7.23 1.22
CA LYS A 170 -10.63 -7.68 0.65
C LYS A 170 -10.87 -7.21 -0.78
N GLN A 171 -10.46 -5.99 -1.13
CA GLN A 171 -10.92 -5.32 -2.35
C GLN A 171 -9.84 -5.11 -3.40
N SER A 172 -8.58 -5.02 -3.00
CA SER A 172 -7.49 -4.67 -3.93
C SER A 172 -7.14 -5.78 -4.93
N GLY A 173 -7.64 -7.00 -4.72
CA GLY A 173 -7.18 -8.18 -5.45
C GLY A 173 -5.68 -8.48 -5.24
N ALA A 174 -5.06 -7.88 -4.23
CA ALA A 174 -3.66 -8.16 -3.87
C ALA A 174 -3.50 -9.55 -3.25
N PHE A 175 -4.53 -10.02 -2.54
CA PHE A 175 -4.60 -11.36 -1.99
C PHE A 175 -5.69 -12.15 -2.73
N GLN A 176 -5.35 -12.65 -3.92
CA GLN A 176 -6.26 -13.53 -4.65
C GLN A 176 -6.14 -14.95 -4.11
N ALA A 177 -7.26 -15.49 -3.65
CA ALA A 177 -7.34 -16.91 -3.33
C ALA A 177 -7.16 -17.76 -4.60
N PRO A 178 -6.57 -18.96 -4.49
CA PRO A 178 -6.61 -19.94 -5.57
C PRO A 178 -8.05 -20.22 -5.99
N THR A 179 -8.26 -20.57 -7.26
CA THR A 179 -9.59 -20.90 -7.77
C THR A 179 -10.24 -22.00 -6.91
N GLY A 180 -11.42 -21.72 -6.39
CA GLY A 180 -12.17 -22.66 -5.53
C GLY A 180 -11.81 -22.57 -4.04
N VAL A 181 -10.86 -21.75 -3.62
CA VAL A 181 -10.52 -21.55 -2.21
C VAL A 181 -11.10 -20.23 -1.73
N GLN A 182 -11.76 -20.26 -0.59
CA GLN A 182 -12.26 -19.05 0.08
C GLN A 182 -11.30 -18.61 1.17
N PHE A 183 -10.98 -17.29 1.22
CA PHE A 183 -10.20 -16.70 2.30
C PHE A 183 -11.12 -16.10 3.36
N GLU A 184 -10.90 -16.49 4.61
CA GLU A 184 -11.46 -15.86 5.79
C GLU A 184 -10.39 -14.98 6.47
N ILE A 185 -10.79 -13.82 6.98
CA ILE A 185 -9.89 -12.94 7.74
C ILE A 185 -10.28 -13.03 9.21
N LEU A 186 -9.29 -13.43 10.04
CA LEU A 186 -9.43 -13.50 11.47
C LEU A 186 -8.47 -12.51 12.13
N GLN A 187 -9.01 -11.67 13.01
CA GLN A 187 -8.23 -10.80 13.87
C GLN A 187 -8.32 -11.30 15.32
N ALA A 188 -7.19 -11.57 15.94
CA ALA A 188 -7.09 -12.07 17.31
C ALA A 188 -6.11 -11.23 18.15
N PRO A 189 -6.37 -9.91 18.32
CA PRO A 189 -5.53 -9.08 19.15
C PRO A 189 -5.65 -9.53 20.62
N GLY A 190 -4.53 -9.53 21.33
CA GLY A 190 -4.52 -9.86 22.76
C GLY A 190 -4.75 -11.33 23.10
N SER A 191 -4.60 -12.27 22.15
CA SER A 191 -4.70 -13.68 22.46
C SER A 191 -3.58 -14.12 23.41
N PHE A 192 -3.92 -15.04 24.32
CA PHE A 192 -2.96 -15.62 25.27
C PHE A 192 -1.80 -16.31 24.55
N GLY A 193 -0.58 -16.13 25.06
CA GLY A 193 0.62 -16.81 24.61
C GLY A 193 1.71 -16.80 25.66
N PHE A 194 2.72 -17.66 25.48
CA PHE A 194 3.88 -17.68 26.36
C PHE A 194 4.75 -16.42 26.14
N ALA A 195 5.53 -16.06 27.16
CA ALA A 195 6.31 -14.81 27.20
C ALA A 195 7.32 -14.67 26.06
N GLU A 196 7.76 -15.78 25.46
CA GLU A 196 8.67 -15.79 24.31
C GLU A 196 7.99 -15.41 22.98
N ALA A 197 6.66 -15.38 22.92
CA ALA A 197 5.91 -14.94 21.75
C ALA A 197 5.60 -13.45 21.89
N GLY A 198 6.47 -12.60 21.38
CA GLY A 198 6.52 -11.14 21.60
C GLY A 198 5.24 -10.33 21.38
N ASP A 199 4.18 -10.91 20.79
CA ASP A 199 2.92 -10.23 20.47
C ASP A 199 1.71 -10.83 21.20
N ARG A 200 1.94 -11.61 22.24
CA ARG A 200 0.90 -12.30 23.01
C ARG A 200 0.71 -11.68 24.37
N ALA A 201 -0.54 -11.64 24.83
CA ALA A 201 -0.83 -11.21 26.18
C ALA A 201 -0.44 -12.31 27.20
N PRO A 202 0.20 -11.95 28.34
CA PRO A 202 0.61 -12.90 29.35
C PRO A 202 -0.59 -13.55 30.06
N PHE A 203 -0.28 -14.52 30.90
CA PHE A 203 -1.27 -15.18 31.74
C PHE A 203 -2.05 -14.13 32.58
N ASN A 204 -3.35 -14.27 32.67
CA ASN A 204 -4.31 -13.36 33.31
C ASN A 204 -4.71 -12.10 32.51
N THR A 205 -4.05 -11.77 31.39
CA THR A 205 -4.44 -10.62 30.53
C THR A 205 -4.80 -11.04 29.12
N GLY A 206 -4.33 -12.20 28.68
CA GLY A 206 -4.64 -12.77 27.38
C GLY A 206 -5.98 -13.49 27.37
N ILE A 207 -6.71 -13.33 26.28
CA ILE A 207 -7.97 -14.03 26.04
C ILE A 207 -7.66 -15.38 25.38
N PHE A 208 -8.16 -16.48 25.94
CA PHE A 208 -8.15 -17.75 25.25
C PHE A 208 -9.05 -17.67 24.03
N PHE A 209 -8.54 -18.08 22.90
CA PHE A 209 -9.32 -18.13 21.69
C PHE A 209 -10.40 -19.19 21.86
N GLY A 210 -11.62 -18.77 22.17
CA GLY A 210 -12.79 -19.64 22.17
C GLY A 210 -13.08 -20.04 20.72
N GLY A 211 -13.01 -21.34 20.45
CA GLY A 211 -13.30 -21.87 19.12
C GLY A 211 -14.71 -21.43 18.65
N TYR A 212 -14.83 -21.29 17.37
CA TYR A 212 -16.05 -20.90 16.68
C TYR A 212 -17.21 -21.80 17.06
N SER A 213 -18.33 -21.19 17.38
CA SER A 213 -19.65 -21.77 17.26
C SER A 213 -20.27 -21.36 15.93
#